data_a1c0f7d2db53820e7694de7057c9d9ba
#
_entry.id   a1c0f7d2db53820e7694de7057c9d9ba
#
_cell.length_a   1.000
_cell.length_b   1.000
_cell.length_c   1.000
_cell.angle_alpha   90.00
_cell.angle_beta   90.00
_cell.angle_gamma   90.00
#
_symmetry.space_group_name_H-M   'P 1'
#
loop_
_entity.id
_entity.type
_entity.pdbx_description
1 polymer ?
#
loop_
_entity_poly.entity_id
_entity_poly.type
_entity_poly.pdbx_seq_one_letter_code
_entity_poly.pdbx_strand_id
1 'polypeptide(L)'
;MKKIEVKGTEISIISVNTQDYLSITDMINAKDGEFFISDWLRNRNTVEFLGIWESLNNPNFNYGEYAIIKSKAGLNSYKISVKEWVKKTNGIGLRAKSGRYGGTYAHKDIAFEFGMWISAEFKIYLIKEFQRLQDDENQRKNLGWDIKRNLAKINYKIHTEAIKQNLIPKQITKNQTMQIYASEA
;
A
#
# COMPACT_ATOMS: atom_id res chain seq x y z
N MET A 1 -8.27 -22.79 -0.63
CA MET A 1 -7.43 -21.84 -1.38
C MET A 1 -8.34 -20.72 -1.78
N LYS A 2 -8.05 -19.50 -1.35
CA LYS A 2 -8.85 -18.32 -1.69
C LYS A 2 -8.51 -17.91 -3.12
N LYS A 3 -9.48 -17.43 -3.88
CA LYS A 3 -9.28 -16.91 -5.24
C LYS A 3 -9.82 -15.49 -5.31
N ILE A 4 -9.20 -14.67 -6.10
CA ILE A 4 -9.71 -13.35 -6.52
C ILE A 4 -9.84 -13.36 -8.03
N GLU A 5 -10.81 -12.61 -8.53
CA GLU A 5 -10.98 -12.41 -9.97
C GLU A 5 -10.45 -11.04 -10.36
N VAL A 6 -9.54 -11.02 -11.34
CA VAL A 6 -8.98 -9.79 -11.90
C VAL A 6 -9.20 -9.81 -13.41
N LYS A 7 -10.06 -8.95 -13.93
CA LYS A 7 -10.40 -8.87 -15.37
C LYS A 7 -10.79 -10.24 -15.98
N GLY A 8 -11.63 -11.01 -15.31
CA GLY A 8 -12.09 -12.32 -15.78
C GLY A 8 -11.11 -13.47 -15.55
N THR A 9 -9.97 -13.22 -14.89
CA THR A 9 -8.98 -14.24 -14.56
C THR A 9 -8.96 -14.53 -13.09
N GLU A 10 -9.04 -15.81 -12.72
CA GLU A 10 -8.91 -16.28 -11.34
C GLU A 10 -7.44 -16.33 -10.90
N ILE A 11 -7.08 -15.57 -9.89
CA ILE A 11 -5.76 -15.58 -9.25
C ILE A 11 -5.86 -16.28 -7.88
N SER A 12 -5.10 -17.34 -7.72
CA SER A 12 -5.05 -18.10 -6.47
C SER A 12 -4.26 -17.35 -5.39
N ILE A 13 -4.78 -17.39 -4.16
CA ILE A 13 -4.13 -16.78 -2.99
C ILE A 13 -3.87 -17.85 -1.95
N ILE A 14 -2.68 -17.84 -1.38
CA ILE A 14 -2.33 -18.59 -0.16
C ILE A 14 -1.96 -17.61 0.95
N SER A 15 -2.36 -17.92 2.18
CA SER A 15 -1.96 -17.14 3.35
C SER A 15 -0.90 -17.90 4.15
N VAL A 16 0.19 -17.21 4.48
CA VAL A 16 1.29 -17.75 5.29
C VAL A 16 1.64 -16.73 6.37
N ASN A 17 1.57 -17.12 7.63
CA ASN A 17 1.84 -16.22 8.77
C ASN A 17 1.08 -14.89 8.68
N THR A 18 -0.23 -14.94 8.39
CA THR A 18 -1.13 -13.78 8.23
C THR A 18 -0.85 -12.89 7.02
N GLN A 19 0.12 -13.23 6.18
CA GLN A 19 0.42 -12.50 4.94
C GLN A 19 -0.11 -13.25 3.71
N ASP A 20 -0.66 -12.51 2.76
CA ASP A 20 -1.22 -13.06 1.53
C ASP A 20 -0.16 -13.09 0.42
N TYR A 21 -0.09 -14.25 -0.26
CA TYR A 21 0.76 -14.50 -1.42
C TYR A 21 -0.12 -14.82 -2.61
N LEU A 22 0.05 -14.11 -3.70
CA LEU A 22 -0.69 -14.27 -4.94
C LEU A 22 0.08 -15.16 -5.91
N SER A 23 -0.64 -15.99 -6.67
CA SER A 23 -0.06 -16.83 -7.71
C SER A 23 0.37 -15.98 -8.92
N ILE A 24 1.67 -15.74 -9.06
CA ILE A 24 2.21 -15.09 -10.26
C ILE A 24 2.20 -16.03 -11.47
N THR A 25 2.09 -17.34 -11.26
CA THR A 25 1.85 -18.32 -12.33
C THR A 25 0.47 -18.11 -12.97
N ASP A 26 -0.59 -17.90 -12.16
CA ASP A 26 -1.93 -17.62 -12.68
C ASP A 26 -1.95 -16.28 -13.43
N MET A 27 -1.19 -15.29 -12.95
CA MET A 27 -1.06 -13.99 -13.63
C MET A 27 -0.44 -14.11 -15.02
N ILE A 28 0.55 -14.99 -15.19
CA ILE A 28 1.16 -15.27 -16.52
C ILE A 28 0.14 -15.96 -17.42
N ASN A 29 -0.56 -16.96 -16.92
CA ASN A 29 -1.57 -17.69 -17.70
C ASN A 29 -2.67 -16.76 -18.20
N ALA A 30 -2.98 -15.70 -17.45
CA ALA A 30 -3.92 -14.65 -17.83
C ALA A 30 -3.46 -13.79 -19.02
N LYS A 31 -2.16 -13.79 -19.31
CA LYS A 31 -1.50 -13.02 -20.38
C LYS A 31 -0.92 -13.95 -21.46
N ASP A 32 -1.65 -15.02 -21.81
CA ASP A 32 -1.32 -15.98 -22.88
C ASP A 32 -0.01 -16.76 -22.69
N GLY A 33 0.57 -16.74 -21.49
CA GLY A 33 1.72 -17.55 -21.12
C GLY A 33 3.06 -17.14 -21.76
N GLU A 34 3.14 -16.00 -22.44
CA GLU A 34 4.33 -15.55 -23.16
C GLU A 34 5.49 -15.10 -22.24
N PHE A 35 5.21 -14.90 -20.95
CA PHE A 35 6.18 -14.38 -19.99
C PHE A 35 6.74 -15.48 -19.09
N PHE A 36 8.05 -15.43 -18.84
CA PHE A 36 8.71 -16.36 -17.94
C PHE A 36 9.18 -15.67 -16.66
N ILE A 37 8.91 -16.29 -15.51
CA ILE A 37 9.35 -15.79 -14.20
C ILE A 37 10.88 -15.65 -14.16
N SER A 38 11.60 -16.52 -14.87
CA SER A 38 13.06 -16.44 -14.98
C SER A 38 13.57 -15.19 -15.71
N ASP A 39 12.79 -14.68 -16.68
CA ASP A 39 13.16 -13.45 -17.39
C ASP A 39 12.92 -12.21 -16.55
N TRP A 40 11.85 -12.21 -15.74
CA TRP A 40 11.61 -11.21 -14.74
C TRP A 40 12.71 -11.20 -13.67
N LEU A 41 13.11 -12.38 -13.16
CA LEU A 41 14.20 -12.52 -12.17
C LEU A 41 15.59 -12.22 -12.76
N ARG A 42 15.76 -12.24 -14.07
CA ARG A 42 17.00 -11.81 -14.73
C ARG A 42 17.15 -10.30 -14.77
N ASN A 43 16.03 -9.57 -14.72
CA ASN A 43 16.03 -8.11 -14.78
C ASN A 43 16.68 -7.53 -13.53
N ARG A 44 17.66 -6.64 -13.72
CA ARG A 44 18.39 -6.01 -12.62
C ARG A 44 17.49 -5.20 -11.68
N ASN A 45 16.54 -4.46 -12.24
CA ASN A 45 15.60 -3.66 -11.43
C ASN A 45 14.73 -4.56 -10.55
N THR A 46 14.30 -5.72 -11.07
CA THR A 46 13.55 -6.71 -10.30
C THR A 46 14.38 -7.26 -9.13
N VAL A 47 15.63 -7.63 -9.40
CA VAL A 47 16.54 -8.15 -8.36
C VAL A 47 16.79 -7.09 -7.29
N GLU A 48 16.94 -5.83 -7.67
CA GLU A 48 17.10 -4.71 -6.74
C GLU A 48 15.84 -4.49 -5.90
N PHE A 49 14.66 -4.49 -6.53
CA PHE A 49 13.39 -4.39 -5.82
C PHE A 49 13.20 -5.53 -4.81
N LEU A 50 13.43 -6.77 -5.23
CA LEU A 50 13.34 -7.94 -4.33
C LEU A 50 14.31 -7.82 -3.17
N GLY A 51 15.56 -7.38 -3.41
CA GLY A 51 16.55 -7.20 -2.36
C GLY A 51 16.15 -6.12 -1.35
N ILE A 52 15.60 -5.00 -1.79
CA ILE A 52 15.08 -3.94 -0.92
C ILE A 52 13.89 -4.47 -0.12
N TRP A 53 12.93 -5.14 -0.77
CA TRP A 53 11.78 -5.71 -0.08
C TRP A 53 12.16 -6.72 0.98
N GLU A 54 13.06 -7.67 0.65
CA GLU A 54 13.58 -8.65 1.62
C GLU A 54 14.30 -7.97 2.78
N SER A 55 15.09 -6.93 2.51
CA SER A 55 15.82 -6.20 3.56
C SER A 55 14.90 -5.54 4.59
N LEU A 56 13.73 -5.12 4.17
CA LEU A 56 12.74 -4.47 5.03
C LEU A 56 11.88 -5.48 5.81
N ASN A 57 11.69 -6.70 5.26
CA ASN A 57 10.69 -7.66 5.76
C ASN A 57 11.31 -8.96 6.30
N ASN A 58 12.60 -9.22 6.04
CA ASN A 58 13.25 -10.49 6.33
C ASN A 58 14.56 -10.30 7.12
N PRO A 59 14.55 -10.48 8.45
CA PRO A 59 15.75 -10.33 9.28
C PRO A 59 16.83 -11.39 8.99
N ASN A 60 16.47 -12.51 8.33
CA ASN A 60 17.39 -13.59 7.99
C ASN A 60 17.85 -13.56 6.53
N PHE A 61 17.67 -12.43 5.85
CA PHE A 61 18.05 -12.27 4.45
C PHE A 61 19.56 -12.35 4.27
N ASN A 62 20.02 -13.20 3.32
CA ASN A 62 21.43 -13.36 3.02
C ASN A 62 21.92 -12.32 2.01
N TYR A 63 22.43 -11.19 2.52
CA TYR A 63 22.94 -10.09 1.72
C TYR A 63 24.16 -10.48 0.86
N GLY A 64 25.01 -11.41 1.33
CA GLY A 64 26.18 -11.86 0.59
C GLY A 64 25.78 -12.53 -0.73
N GLU A 65 24.90 -13.51 -0.65
CA GLU A 65 24.37 -14.19 -1.83
C GLU A 65 23.55 -13.25 -2.72
N TYR A 66 22.77 -12.34 -2.13
CA TYR A 66 22.06 -11.31 -2.90
C TYR A 66 23.02 -10.43 -3.70
N ALA A 67 24.13 -9.98 -3.13
CA ALA A 67 25.12 -9.16 -3.83
C ALA A 67 25.71 -9.90 -5.05
N ILE A 68 25.98 -11.20 -4.92
CA ILE A 68 26.43 -12.05 -6.03
C ILE A 68 25.36 -12.16 -7.12
N ILE A 69 24.09 -12.36 -6.75
CA ILE A 69 22.97 -12.42 -7.68
C ILE A 69 22.81 -11.08 -8.41
N LYS A 70 22.81 -9.97 -7.66
CA LYS A 70 22.69 -8.60 -8.19
C LYS A 70 23.81 -8.27 -9.20
N SER A 71 25.04 -8.69 -8.94
CA SER A 71 26.17 -8.44 -9.86
C SER A 71 26.01 -9.14 -11.21
N LYS A 72 25.31 -10.27 -11.24
CA LYS A 72 25.05 -11.07 -12.46
C LYS A 72 23.73 -10.70 -13.15
N ALA A 73 22.81 -10.04 -12.45
CA ALA A 73 21.52 -9.65 -12.99
C ALA A 73 21.68 -8.69 -14.17
N GLY A 74 20.91 -8.92 -15.22
CA GLY A 74 20.99 -8.18 -16.49
C GLY A 74 21.93 -8.80 -17.55
N LEU A 75 22.78 -9.75 -17.19
CA LEU A 75 23.60 -10.46 -18.17
C LEU A 75 22.73 -11.45 -18.95
N ASN A 76 22.95 -11.54 -20.28
CA ASN A 76 22.19 -12.43 -21.16
C ASN A 76 22.30 -13.92 -20.77
N SER A 77 23.47 -14.32 -20.27
CA SER A 77 23.76 -15.69 -19.85
C SER A 77 23.21 -16.02 -18.45
N TYR A 78 22.77 -15.02 -17.69
CA TYR A 78 22.33 -15.25 -16.31
C TYR A 78 20.83 -15.57 -16.24
N LYS A 79 20.53 -16.69 -15.58
CA LYS A 79 19.16 -17.09 -15.23
C LYS A 79 19.17 -17.62 -13.80
N ILE A 80 18.13 -17.32 -13.05
CA ILE A 80 17.91 -17.84 -11.71
C ILE A 80 16.45 -18.27 -11.57
N SER A 81 16.24 -19.42 -10.93
CA SER A 81 14.90 -19.88 -10.59
C SER A 81 14.44 -19.32 -9.23
N VAL A 82 13.13 -19.27 -8.99
CA VAL A 82 12.58 -18.88 -7.69
C VAL A 82 13.08 -19.78 -6.56
N LYS A 83 13.19 -21.09 -6.81
CA LYS A 83 13.74 -22.05 -5.82
C LYS A 83 15.19 -21.72 -5.46
N GLU A 84 15.98 -21.36 -6.45
CA GLU A 84 17.38 -21.00 -6.25
C GLU A 84 17.52 -19.67 -5.53
N TRP A 85 16.72 -18.66 -5.91
CA TRP A 85 16.64 -17.39 -5.17
C TRP A 85 16.37 -17.62 -3.71
N VAL A 86 15.26 -18.31 -3.38
CA VAL A 86 14.86 -18.58 -1.98
C VAL A 86 15.94 -19.33 -1.23
N LYS A 87 16.54 -20.35 -1.85
CA LYS A 87 17.59 -21.18 -1.20
C LYS A 87 18.85 -20.38 -0.88
N LYS A 88 19.30 -19.53 -1.80
CA LYS A 88 20.55 -18.76 -1.65
C LYS A 88 20.38 -17.56 -0.72
N THR A 89 19.29 -16.83 -0.88
CA THR A 89 19.09 -15.57 -0.15
C THR A 89 18.30 -15.71 1.14
N ASN A 90 17.78 -16.93 1.45
CA ASN A 90 16.78 -17.15 2.50
C ASN A 90 15.52 -16.29 2.30
N GLY A 91 15.19 -15.98 1.05
CA GLY A 91 14.09 -15.08 0.70
C GLY A 91 12.74 -15.62 1.15
N ILE A 92 11.89 -14.72 1.66
CA ILE A 92 10.53 -15.04 2.10
C ILE A 92 9.46 -14.49 1.16
N GLY A 93 9.78 -13.49 0.36
CA GLY A 93 8.85 -12.79 -0.53
C GLY A 93 8.34 -13.62 -1.70
N LEU A 94 9.12 -14.63 -2.13
CA LEU A 94 8.75 -15.56 -3.19
C LEU A 94 8.67 -16.99 -2.65
N ARG A 95 7.73 -17.78 -3.19
CA ARG A 95 7.51 -19.17 -2.82
C ARG A 95 7.25 -20.04 -4.04
N ALA A 96 8.01 -21.12 -4.20
CA ALA A 96 7.76 -22.13 -5.23
C ALA A 96 7.09 -23.35 -4.59
N LYS A 97 5.89 -23.70 -5.05
CA LYS A 97 5.14 -24.90 -4.62
C LYS A 97 5.16 -25.93 -5.74
N SER A 98 5.53 -27.16 -5.43
CA SER A 98 5.50 -28.29 -6.36
C SER A 98 4.17 -29.05 -6.26
N GLY A 99 3.85 -29.86 -7.32
CA GLY A 99 2.68 -30.74 -7.35
C GLY A 99 1.56 -30.25 -8.28
N ARG A 100 0.45 -31.01 -8.32
CA ARG A 100 -0.70 -30.80 -9.22
C ARG A 100 -1.28 -29.37 -9.15
N TYR A 101 -1.24 -28.76 -7.98
CA TYR A 101 -1.65 -27.36 -7.73
C TYR A 101 -0.42 -26.51 -7.38
N GLY A 102 0.71 -26.84 -8.02
CA GLY A 102 1.95 -26.12 -7.86
C GLY A 102 1.93 -24.78 -8.60
N GLY A 103 2.90 -23.95 -8.30
CA GLY A 103 3.06 -22.64 -8.93
C GLY A 103 4.04 -21.79 -8.14
N THR A 104 4.29 -20.62 -8.66
CA THR A 104 5.07 -19.59 -7.97
C THR A 104 4.12 -18.56 -7.38
N TYR A 105 4.30 -18.32 -6.11
CA TYR A 105 3.54 -17.35 -5.33
C TYR A 105 4.48 -16.24 -4.87
N ALA A 106 4.00 -15.02 -4.90
CA ALA A 106 4.71 -13.85 -4.43
C ALA A 106 3.89 -13.13 -3.34
N HIS A 107 4.58 -12.55 -2.35
CA HIS A 107 3.93 -11.62 -1.42
C HIS A 107 3.18 -10.56 -2.21
N LYS A 108 2.05 -10.07 -1.69
CA LYS A 108 1.17 -9.13 -2.41
C LYS A 108 1.94 -7.96 -3.04
N ASP A 109 2.89 -7.34 -2.34
CA ASP A 109 3.67 -6.21 -2.86
C ASP A 109 4.52 -6.59 -4.07
N ILE A 110 5.13 -7.78 -4.02
CA ILE A 110 5.96 -8.33 -5.10
C ILE A 110 5.08 -8.77 -6.28
N ALA A 111 3.89 -9.30 -6.00
CA ALA A 111 2.94 -9.66 -7.05
C ALA A 111 2.41 -8.43 -7.79
N PHE A 112 2.22 -7.29 -7.12
CA PHE A 112 1.87 -6.03 -7.77
C PHE A 112 3.00 -5.52 -8.68
N GLU A 113 4.25 -5.57 -8.24
CA GLU A 113 5.41 -5.22 -9.06
C GLU A 113 5.49 -6.13 -10.29
N PHE A 114 5.33 -7.45 -10.10
CA PHE A 114 5.27 -8.41 -11.21
C PHE A 114 4.14 -8.09 -12.19
N GLY A 115 2.94 -7.78 -11.69
CA GLY A 115 1.80 -7.37 -12.50
C GLY A 115 2.07 -6.12 -13.34
N MET A 116 2.76 -5.14 -12.78
CA MET A 116 3.20 -3.93 -13.50
C MET A 116 4.26 -4.23 -14.56
N TRP A 117 5.08 -5.25 -14.35
CA TRP A 117 6.09 -5.68 -15.32
C TRP A 117 5.45 -6.38 -16.53
N ILE A 118 4.46 -7.25 -16.32
CA ILE A 118 3.81 -8.01 -17.42
C ILE A 118 2.69 -7.23 -18.13
N SER A 119 2.16 -6.15 -17.53
CA SER A 119 1.01 -5.41 -18.09
C SER A 119 1.14 -3.91 -17.88
N ALA A 120 1.36 -3.19 -18.97
CA ALA A 120 1.35 -1.72 -18.96
C ALA A 120 -0.03 -1.15 -18.57
N GLU A 121 -1.13 -1.81 -18.97
CA GLU A 121 -2.49 -1.43 -18.62
C GLU A 121 -2.71 -1.56 -17.12
N PHE A 122 -2.22 -2.64 -16.50
CA PHE A 122 -2.30 -2.83 -15.05
C PHE A 122 -1.50 -1.77 -14.30
N LYS A 123 -0.32 -1.42 -14.80
CA LYS A 123 0.50 -0.34 -14.23
C LYS A 123 -0.24 1.00 -14.26
N ILE A 124 -0.84 1.36 -15.40
CA ILE A 124 -1.62 2.60 -15.53
C ILE A 124 -2.85 2.57 -14.61
N TYR A 125 -3.54 1.42 -14.52
CA TYR A 125 -4.67 1.26 -13.62
C TYR A 125 -4.27 1.52 -12.16
N LEU A 126 -3.18 0.94 -11.68
CA LEU A 126 -2.68 1.16 -10.31
C LEU A 126 -2.33 2.62 -10.05
N ILE A 127 -1.68 3.30 -11.01
CA ILE A 127 -1.35 4.72 -10.88
C ILE A 127 -2.62 5.57 -10.75
N LYS A 128 -3.63 5.32 -11.61
CA LYS A 128 -4.90 6.05 -11.55
C LYS A 128 -5.67 5.78 -10.27
N GLU A 129 -5.69 4.54 -9.80
CA GLU A 129 -6.36 4.17 -8.55
C GLU A 129 -5.69 4.82 -7.34
N PHE A 130 -4.36 4.87 -7.31
CA PHE A 130 -3.63 5.59 -6.28
C PHE A 130 -3.98 7.10 -6.27
N GLN A 131 -4.02 7.73 -7.44
CA GLN A 131 -4.43 9.13 -7.56
C GLN A 131 -5.85 9.35 -7.06
N ARG A 132 -6.79 8.48 -7.47
CA ARG A 132 -8.19 8.52 -7.00
C ARG A 132 -8.29 8.43 -5.48
N LEU A 133 -7.58 7.48 -4.86
CA LEU A 133 -7.56 7.30 -3.41
C LEU A 133 -6.97 8.51 -2.67
N GLN A 134 -5.93 9.13 -3.23
CA GLN A 134 -5.38 10.38 -2.69
C GLN A 134 -6.38 11.53 -2.75
N ASP A 135 -7.08 11.68 -3.87
CA ASP A 135 -8.10 12.73 -4.04
C ASP A 135 -9.26 12.51 -3.06
N ASP A 136 -9.75 11.27 -2.91
CA ASP A 136 -10.79 10.91 -1.95
C ASP A 136 -10.35 11.22 -0.50
N GLU A 137 -9.10 10.89 -0.14
CA GLU A 137 -8.57 11.19 1.20
C GLU A 137 -8.47 12.70 1.46
N ASN A 138 -8.00 13.47 0.48
CA ASN A 138 -7.92 14.93 0.58
C ASN A 138 -9.30 15.57 0.72
N GLN A 139 -10.30 15.09 -0.02
CA GLN A 139 -11.68 15.55 0.11
C GLN A 139 -12.25 15.25 1.51
N ARG A 140 -12.01 14.04 2.05
CA ARG A 140 -12.44 13.68 3.42
C ARG A 140 -11.77 14.54 4.48
N LYS A 141 -10.49 14.85 4.35
CA LYS A 141 -9.76 15.75 5.25
C LYS A 141 -10.36 17.17 5.22
N ASN A 142 -10.63 17.69 4.03
CA ASN A 142 -11.24 19.01 3.86
C ASN A 142 -12.66 19.08 4.45
N LEU A 143 -13.51 18.09 4.22
CA LEU A 143 -14.83 17.99 4.82
C LEU A 143 -14.76 17.94 6.37
N GLY A 144 -13.85 17.14 6.92
CA GLY A 144 -13.63 17.07 8.37
C GLY A 144 -13.18 18.39 8.97
N TRP A 145 -12.34 19.15 8.27
CA TRP A 145 -11.92 20.49 8.68
C TRP A 145 -13.06 21.50 8.66
N ASP A 146 -13.88 21.49 7.62
CA ASP A 146 -15.03 22.39 7.51
C ASP A 146 -16.10 22.11 8.56
N ILE A 147 -16.36 20.84 8.88
CA ILE A 147 -17.26 20.45 9.97
C ILE A 147 -16.75 20.94 11.32
N LYS A 148 -15.46 20.74 11.63
CA LYS A 148 -14.86 21.22 12.89
C LYS A 148 -14.95 22.74 13.02
N ARG A 149 -14.66 23.47 11.93
CA ARG A 149 -14.73 24.92 11.90
C ARG A 149 -16.16 25.44 12.08
N ASN A 150 -17.14 24.79 11.49
CA ASN A 150 -18.55 25.13 11.67
C ASN A 150 -19.06 24.84 13.07
N LEU A 151 -18.67 23.70 13.66
CA LEU A 151 -19.00 23.38 15.06
C LEU A 151 -18.39 24.38 16.04
N ALA A 152 -17.14 24.79 15.84
CA ALA A 152 -16.51 25.82 16.66
C ALA A 152 -17.26 27.17 16.60
N LYS A 153 -17.69 27.58 15.39
CA LYS A 153 -18.51 28.79 15.23
C LYS A 153 -19.87 28.71 15.95
N ILE A 154 -20.54 27.56 15.86
CA ILE A 154 -21.84 27.33 16.52
C ILE A 154 -21.66 27.34 18.01
N ASN A 155 -20.66 26.64 18.57
CA ASN A 155 -20.36 26.64 19.99
C ASN A 155 -20.11 28.07 20.53
N TYR A 156 -19.24 28.82 19.83
CA TYR A 156 -18.94 30.20 20.20
C TYR A 156 -20.21 31.06 20.23
N LYS A 157 -21.11 30.94 19.25
CA LYS A 157 -22.39 31.67 19.22
C LYS A 157 -23.30 31.29 20.39
N ILE A 158 -23.44 29.99 20.68
CA ILE A 158 -24.27 29.51 21.80
C ILE A 158 -23.75 30.04 23.13
N HIS A 159 -22.45 29.96 23.38
CA HIS A 159 -21.83 30.48 24.59
C HIS A 159 -22.05 32.00 24.75
N THR A 160 -21.82 32.76 23.69
CA THR A 160 -21.99 34.22 23.70
C THR A 160 -23.43 34.62 23.95
N GLU A 161 -24.40 33.92 23.35
CA GLU A 161 -25.83 34.20 23.58
C GLU A 161 -26.27 33.83 25.03
N ALA A 162 -25.77 32.69 25.54
CA ALA A 162 -26.06 32.27 26.92
C ALA A 162 -25.52 33.27 27.96
N ILE A 163 -24.30 33.76 27.79
CA ILE A 163 -23.68 34.80 28.62
C ILE A 163 -24.53 36.09 28.57
N LYS A 164 -24.90 36.52 27.36
CA LYS A 164 -25.70 37.71 27.14
C LYS A 164 -27.07 37.65 27.84
N GLN A 165 -27.73 36.51 27.82
CA GLN A 165 -29.07 36.32 28.39
C GLN A 165 -29.06 36.12 29.89
N ASN A 166 -28.06 35.44 30.45
CA ASN A 166 -28.09 34.96 31.84
C ASN A 166 -27.10 35.68 32.78
N LEU A 167 -25.98 36.20 32.25
CA LEU A 167 -24.90 36.75 33.09
C LEU A 167 -24.73 38.25 32.96
N ILE A 168 -25.22 38.89 31.89
CA ILE A 168 -25.11 40.35 31.72
C ILE A 168 -26.35 41.04 32.27
N PRO A 169 -26.26 41.79 33.39
CA PRO A 169 -27.36 42.59 33.92
C PRO A 169 -27.81 43.66 32.90
N LYS A 170 -29.11 43.97 32.91
CA LYS A 170 -29.70 44.93 31.95
C LYS A 170 -29.16 46.37 32.02
N GLN A 171 -28.36 46.70 33.05
CA GLN A 171 -27.76 48.04 33.29
C GLN A 171 -26.30 47.95 33.63
N ILE A 172 -25.45 47.67 32.64
CA ILE A 172 -23.98 47.70 32.79
C ILE A 172 -23.32 48.46 31.64
N THR A 173 -22.12 48.98 31.90
CA THR A 173 -21.34 49.70 30.90
C THR A 173 -20.74 48.73 29.88
N LYS A 174 -20.40 49.24 28.67
CA LYS A 174 -19.81 48.47 27.60
C LYS A 174 -18.48 47.77 28.00
N ASN A 175 -17.70 48.40 28.90
CA ASN A 175 -16.43 47.82 29.39
C ASN A 175 -16.67 46.66 30.36
N GLN A 176 -17.67 46.71 31.20
CA GLN A 176 -18.05 45.63 32.10
C GLN A 176 -18.60 44.44 31.31
N THR A 177 -19.34 44.68 30.24
CA THR A 177 -19.81 43.63 29.32
C THR A 177 -18.64 42.88 28.68
N MET A 178 -17.59 43.60 28.22
CA MET A 178 -16.39 42.98 27.68
C MET A 178 -15.61 42.11 28.69
N GLN A 179 -15.54 42.54 29.95
CA GLN A 179 -14.87 41.77 31.01
C GLN A 179 -15.64 40.47 31.33
N ILE A 180 -16.96 40.48 31.35
CA ILE A 180 -17.76 39.27 31.57
C ILE A 180 -17.54 38.28 30.42
N TYR A 181 -17.56 38.70 29.15
CA TYR A 181 -17.26 37.83 28.02
C TYR A 181 -15.83 37.23 28.07
N ALA A 182 -14.85 37.99 28.55
CA ALA A 182 -13.48 37.54 28.66
C ALA A 182 -13.24 36.57 29.85
N SER A 183 -14.05 36.62 30.89
CA SER A 183 -13.92 35.76 32.08
C SER A 183 -14.63 34.40 31.93
N GLU A 184 -15.57 34.28 30.99
CA GLU A 184 -16.43 33.10 30.81
C GLU A 184 -16.09 32.35 29.48
N ALA A 185 -15.15 32.86 28.66
CA ALA A 185 -14.67 32.24 27.42
C ALA A 185 -13.45 31.38 27.69
#